data_ac3b5c4c5b9f00024cff5bc1ddd4888d
#
_entry.id   ac3b5c4c5b9f00024cff5bc1ddd4888d
#
_cell.length_a   1.000
_cell.length_b   1.000
_cell.length_c   1.000
_cell.angle_alpha   90.00
_cell.angle_beta   90.00
_cell.angle_gamma   90.00
#
_symmetry.space_group_name_H-M   'P 1'
#
loop_
_entity.id
_entity.type
_entity.pdbx_description
1 polymer ?
#
loop_
_entity_poly.entity_id
_entity_poly.type
_entity_poly.pdbx_seq_one_letter_code
_entity_poly.pdbx_strand_id
1 'polypeptide(L)'
;MKNFLQNRLNTFYIFLFFYFIVGSYLSLSVGITHDEAHSNWVWELNKKKLLNIFFNKEYDVSYLETYHGFYGIGFYLVSTPIEILYKNLVNIKNVDFEGNILLLKHPIVFIFFVISGIFFRKIILLVTKDKLFSDLTTILYLTYPYILGHSFFNVKDIPFMSVWLVNTFLIIKILDDIFNKILVKKKAFITLGILTAYLLSLRISGILIFIEYLIFFIFYLNNFNIKFLNFLKPNIKNIFIFLTSFIFFSFLFYPSFWLDPFKFLDAFKFMSQHIQTACTVTLGDCMKAQNLPTSYIFIWSFFKLPLIILFGLLIFPFLEKKLFSLKTNILLLAPLTCTVLSIIFLLIIFNVNLYDELRQIMFLIPIIFIISLIVLYNYSKKITLIITSFFIIFFIYQNIKLFPYNYLWLNNFNIFIQVDKNFEKDYWGVSTKKIANYLNKNNLENNACVISNRNEGIKHFLKSSNICLKPFSDLHKKNNRPFYVVMMERSLNKGTPINCTLIHEESIKINLSQEKVSLAKVYKCI
;
A
#
# COMPACT_ATOMS: atom_id res chain seq x y z
N MET A 1 0.21 -6.30 39.97
CA MET A 1 0.31 -6.83 38.61
C MET A 1 -0.75 -6.25 37.67
N LYS A 2 -2.05 -6.19 38.02
CA LYS A 2 -3.11 -5.55 37.18
C LYS A 2 -2.79 -4.08 36.82
N ASN A 3 -2.40 -3.24 37.75
CA ASN A 3 -2.07 -1.82 37.51
C ASN A 3 -0.85 -1.62 36.60
N PHE A 4 0.17 -2.48 36.72
CA PHE A 4 1.35 -2.45 35.85
C PHE A 4 1.02 -2.85 34.39
N LEU A 5 0.09 -3.80 34.21
CA LEU A 5 -0.37 -4.24 32.90
C LEU A 5 -1.32 -3.21 32.25
N GLN A 6 -2.10 -2.50 33.05
CA GLN A 6 -2.98 -1.42 32.58
C GLN A 6 -2.15 -0.20 32.16
N ASN A 7 -1.09 0.15 32.91
CA ASN A 7 -0.16 1.22 32.56
C ASN A 7 0.58 0.96 31.24
N ARG A 8 0.99 -0.27 30.95
CA ARG A 8 1.65 -0.62 29.66
C ARG A 8 0.69 -0.50 28.47
N LEU A 9 -0.58 -0.83 28.62
CA LEU A 9 -1.57 -0.63 27.57
C LEU A 9 -1.71 0.87 27.23
N ASN A 10 -1.76 1.70 28.25
CA ASN A 10 -1.82 3.14 28.07
C ASN A 10 -0.58 3.68 27.34
N THR A 11 0.62 3.22 27.70
CA THR A 11 1.88 3.65 27.09
C THR A 11 1.95 3.33 25.59
N PHE A 12 1.52 2.14 25.15
CA PHE A 12 1.50 1.78 23.73
C PHE A 12 0.53 2.66 22.93
N TYR A 13 -0.68 2.95 23.43
CA TYR A 13 -1.62 3.81 22.74
C TYR A 13 -1.22 5.28 22.75
N ILE A 14 -0.53 5.74 23.79
CA ILE A 14 0.11 7.06 23.81
C ILE A 14 1.19 7.15 22.73
N PHE A 15 2.04 6.13 22.58
CA PHE A 15 3.00 6.04 21.48
C PHE A 15 2.29 6.12 20.13
N LEU A 16 1.23 5.34 19.89
CA LEU A 16 0.47 5.37 18.63
C LEU A 16 -0.13 6.74 18.34
N PHE A 17 -0.61 7.43 19.34
CA PHE A 17 -1.17 8.77 19.19
C PHE A 17 -0.10 9.77 18.70
N PHE A 18 1.07 9.82 19.35
CA PHE A 18 2.16 10.68 18.91
C PHE A 18 2.72 10.25 17.56
N TYR A 19 2.84 8.95 17.31
CA TYR A 19 3.25 8.40 16.04
C TYR A 19 2.31 8.84 14.91
N PHE A 20 0.99 8.82 15.16
CA PHE A 20 -0.01 9.31 14.22
C PHE A 20 0.14 10.81 13.94
N ILE A 21 0.32 11.65 14.96
CA ILE A 21 0.49 13.10 14.76
C ILE A 21 1.75 13.38 13.94
N VAL A 22 2.88 12.82 14.34
CA VAL A 22 4.17 13.04 13.64
C VAL A 22 4.11 12.52 12.22
N GLY A 23 3.61 11.30 12.00
CA GLY A 23 3.54 10.71 10.67
C GLY A 23 2.54 11.44 9.76
N SER A 24 1.41 11.91 10.28
CA SER A 24 0.47 12.74 9.53
C SER A 24 1.10 14.06 9.10
N TYR A 25 1.84 14.71 9.98
CA TYR A 25 2.58 15.93 9.65
C TYR A 25 3.66 15.69 8.58
N LEU A 26 4.43 14.62 8.74
CA LEU A 26 5.47 14.25 7.75
C LEU A 26 4.84 13.91 6.40
N SER A 27 3.70 13.24 6.37
CA SER A 27 3.01 12.87 5.12
C SER A 27 2.65 14.09 4.27
N LEU A 28 2.28 15.22 4.86
CA LEU A 28 2.01 16.48 4.16
C LEU A 28 3.26 17.07 3.47
N SER A 29 4.45 16.66 3.88
CA SER A 29 5.71 17.11 3.29
C SER A 29 6.11 16.29 2.05
N VAL A 30 5.47 15.15 1.79
CA VAL A 30 5.74 14.30 0.62
C VAL A 30 5.13 14.91 -0.64
N GLY A 31 5.69 14.60 -1.80
CA GLY A 31 5.18 15.05 -3.11
C GLY A 31 3.90 14.30 -3.51
N ILE A 32 3.14 14.90 -4.42
CA ILE A 32 1.94 14.29 -5.02
C ILE A 32 2.39 13.31 -6.10
N THR A 33 1.84 12.11 -6.09
CA THR A 33 2.16 11.06 -7.05
C THR A 33 1.20 11.05 -8.24
N HIS A 34 1.65 10.45 -9.34
CA HIS A 34 0.83 10.33 -10.54
C HIS A 34 -0.46 9.51 -10.30
N ASP A 35 -0.35 8.42 -9.55
CA ASP A 35 -1.50 7.54 -9.28
C ASP A 35 -2.56 8.20 -8.39
N GLU A 36 -2.17 9.15 -7.53
CA GLU A 36 -3.12 9.93 -6.72
C GLU A 36 -3.99 10.82 -7.59
N ALA A 37 -3.36 11.56 -8.52
CA ALA A 37 -4.06 12.44 -9.44
C ALA A 37 -5.04 11.64 -10.33
N HIS A 38 -4.57 10.53 -10.92
CA HIS A 38 -5.42 9.64 -11.73
C HIS A 38 -6.58 9.06 -10.93
N SER A 39 -6.33 8.56 -9.72
CA SER A 39 -7.36 7.95 -8.88
C SER A 39 -8.39 8.99 -8.42
N ASN A 40 -7.95 10.22 -8.13
CA ASN A 40 -8.84 11.33 -7.82
C ASN A 40 -9.73 11.69 -9.01
N TRP A 41 -9.19 11.72 -10.22
CA TRP A 41 -9.94 11.95 -11.44
C TRP A 41 -11.03 10.87 -11.65
N VAL A 42 -10.70 9.60 -11.48
CA VAL A 42 -11.70 8.51 -11.54
C VAL A 42 -12.81 8.69 -10.50
N TRP A 43 -12.47 9.14 -9.30
CA TRP A 43 -13.46 9.45 -8.27
C TRP A 43 -14.38 10.62 -8.68
N GLU A 44 -13.82 11.70 -9.24
CA GLU A 44 -14.62 12.82 -9.75
C GLU A 44 -15.63 12.37 -10.83
N LEU A 45 -15.22 11.46 -11.71
CA LEU A 45 -16.15 10.86 -12.71
C LEU A 45 -17.26 10.05 -12.01
N ASN A 46 -16.95 9.28 -10.98
CA ASN A 46 -17.98 8.56 -10.21
C ASN A 46 -18.94 9.51 -9.51
N LYS A 47 -18.47 10.62 -8.93
CA LYS A 47 -19.35 11.65 -8.37
C LYS A 47 -20.27 12.26 -9.44
N LYS A 48 -19.76 12.58 -10.63
CA LYS A 48 -20.55 13.06 -11.76
C LYS A 48 -21.62 12.04 -12.16
N LYS A 49 -21.27 10.75 -12.22
CA LYS A 49 -22.23 9.67 -12.49
C LYS A 49 -23.36 9.62 -11.46
N LEU A 50 -23.03 9.76 -10.17
CA LEU A 50 -24.04 9.83 -9.10
C LEU A 50 -24.95 11.05 -9.27
N LEU A 51 -24.40 12.21 -9.62
CA LEU A 51 -25.20 13.41 -9.91
C LEU A 51 -26.12 13.23 -11.11
N ASN A 52 -25.67 12.55 -12.17
CA ASN A 52 -26.51 12.21 -13.31
C ASN A 52 -27.68 11.31 -12.88
N ILE A 53 -27.42 10.27 -12.07
CA ILE A 53 -28.45 9.30 -11.64
C ILE A 53 -29.49 9.95 -10.69
N PHE A 54 -29.03 10.71 -9.69
CA PHE A 54 -29.92 11.17 -8.62
C PHE A 54 -30.50 12.57 -8.85
N PHE A 55 -29.87 13.39 -9.68
CA PHE A 55 -30.24 14.81 -9.88
C PHE A 55 -30.48 15.17 -11.34
N ASN A 56 -30.59 14.18 -12.24
CA ASN A 56 -30.81 14.36 -13.67
C ASN A 56 -29.85 15.40 -14.30
N LYS A 57 -28.58 15.34 -13.92
CA LYS A 57 -27.52 16.14 -14.55
C LYS A 57 -26.96 15.39 -15.76
N GLU A 58 -26.40 16.11 -16.72
CA GLU A 58 -25.84 15.56 -17.96
C GLU A 58 -24.31 15.77 -18.01
N TYR A 59 -23.59 15.17 -17.07
CA TYR A 59 -22.13 15.18 -17.12
C TYR A 59 -21.62 14.05 -18.02
N ASP A 60 -20.59 14.33 -18.81
CA ASP A 60 -19.88 13.28 -19.54
C ASP A 60 -19.12 12.36 -18.56
N VAL A 61 -19.49 11.09 -18.58
CA VAL A 61 -18.91 10.02 -17.77
C VAL A 61 -18.50 8.81 -18.62
N SER A 62 -18.39 9.00 -19.95
CA SER A 62 -18.07 7.94 -20.93
C SER A 62 -16.81 7.15 -20.58
N TYR A 63 -15.82 7.80 -19.96
CA TYR A 63 -14.62 7.12 -19.48
C TYR A 63 -14.88 6.03 -18.45
N LEU A 64 -15.97 6.07 -17.67
CA LEU A 64 -16.33 4.99 -16.75
C LEU A 64 -16.86 3.73 -17.46
N GLU A 65 -17.20 3.82 -18.74
CA GLU A 65 -17.56 2.67 -19.56
C GLU A 65 -16.31 1.90 -20.07
N THR A 66 -15.13 2.51 -19.95
CA THR A 66 -13.83 1.90 -20.24
C THR A 66 -13.22 1.27 -18.97
N TYR A 67 -11.97 0.82 -19.07
CA TYR A 67 -11.23 0.25 -17.95
C TYR A 67 -11.06 1.20 -16.74
N HIS A 68 -11.26 2.50 -16.91
CA HIS A 68 -11.23 3.45 -15.81
C HIS A 68 -12.36 3.19 -14.78
N GLY A 69 -13.51 2.68 -15.22
CA GLY A 69 -14.60 2.28 -14.32
C GLY A 69 -14.30 1.05 -13.46
N PHE A 70 -13.23 0.31 -13.75
CA PHE A 70 -12.81 -0.87 -13.00
C PHE A 70 -11.94 -0.54 -11.77
N TYR A 71 -11.43 0.69 -11.69
CA TYR A 71 -10.63 1.09 -10.53
C TYR A 71 -11.47 1.21 -9.27
N GLY A 72 -10.93 0.68 -8.17
CA GLY A 72 -11.56 0.80 -6.85
C GLY A 72 -11.56 2.25 -6.34
N ILE A 73 -12.69 2.67 -5.79
CA ILE A 73 -12.92 4.02 -5.25
C ILE A 73 -13.08 4.02 -3.72
N GLY A 74 -12.94 2.88 -3.06
CA GLY A 74 -13.21 2.71 -1.63
C GLY A 74 -12.49 3.71 -0.72
N PHE A 75 -11.25 4.08 -1.03
CA PHE A 75 -10.53 5.09 -0.26
C PHE A 75 -11.25 6.45 -0.26
N TYR A 76 -11.82 6.82 -1.39
CA TYR A 76 -12.50 8.12 -1.56
C TYR A 76 -13.84 8.21 -0.83
N LEU A 77 -14.48 7.07 -0.56
CA LEU A 77 -15.69 7.03 0.28
C LEU A 77 -15.40 7.50 1.71
N VAL A 78 -14.19 7.26 2.20
CA VAL A 78 -13.73 7.70 3.53
C VAL A 78 -13.13 9.10 3.50
N SER A 79 -12.38 9.47 2.45
CA SER A 79 -11.71 10.77 2.38
C SER A 79 -12.63 11.93 2.03
N THR A 80 -13.68 11.70 1.24
CA THR A 80 -14.58 12.76 0.77
C THR A 80 -15.28 13.55 1.89
N PRO A 81 -15.80 12.95 2.97
CA PRO A 81 -16.36 13.74 4.08
C PRO A 81 -15.36 14.72 4.69
N ILE A 82 -14.09 14.31 4.79
CA ILE A 82 -12.99 15.16 5.32
C ILE A 82 -12.67 16.28 4.33
N GLU A 83 -12.67 15.98 3.03
CA GLU A 83 -12.50 16.98 1.97
C GLU A 83 -13.60 18.03 1.99
N ILE A 84 -14.86 17.63 2.20
CA ILE A 84 -16.00 18.55 2.31
C ILE A 84 -15.85 19.47 3.51
N LEU A 85 -15.46 18.93 4.67
CA LEU A 85 -15.18 19.73 5.86
C LEU A 85 -14.06 20.75 5.60
N TYR A 86 -12.97 20.32 4.98
CA TYR A 86 -11.87 21.22 4.62
C TYR A 86 -12.33 22.34 3.68
N LYS A 87 -13.10 22.03 2.65
CA LYS A 87 -13.67 23.00 1.71
C LYS A 87 -14.51 24.07 2.41
N ASN A 88 -15.28 23.67 3.41
CA ASN A 88 -16.17 24.57 4.14
C ASN A 88 -15.42 25.46 5.15
N LEU A 89 -14.27 24.98 5.66
CA LEU A 89 -13.48 25.71 6.67
C LEU A 89 -12.47 26.69 6.04
N VAL A 90 -11.98 26.38 4.85
CA VAL A 90 -10.94 27.19 4.18
C VAL A 90 -11.57 28.02 3.07
N ASN A 91 -11.56 29.35 3.24
CA ASN A 91 -12.09 30.31 2.26
C ASN A 91 -11.12 30.43 1.08
N ILE A 92 -11.38 29.67 -0.02
CA ILE A 92 -10.39 29.30 -1.04
C ILE A 92 -10.43 30.27 -2.22
N LYS A 93 -10.01 31.50 -2.04
CA LYS A 93 -9.92 32.42 -3.20
C LYS A 93 -8.55 32.44 -3.92
N ASN A 94 -7.46 31.93 -3.31
CA ASN A 94 -6.10 32.14 -3.84
C ASN A 94 -5.12 30.94 -3.67
N VAL A 95 -5.60 29.71 -3.59
CA VAL A 95 -4.72 28.55 -3.31
C VAL A 95 -4.93 27.46 -4.36
N ASP A 96 -3.86 26.74 -4.76
CA ASP A 96 -3.99 25.53 -5.56
C ASP A 96 -4.85 24.50 -4.80
N PHE A 97 -6.13 24.54 -5.13
CA PHE A 97 -7.14 23.76 -4.43
C PHE A 97 -6.99 22.25 -4.70
N GLU A 98 -6.69 21.88 -5.94
CA GLU A 98 -6.53 20.47 -6.31
C GLU A 98 -5.34 19.83 -5.59
N GLY A 99 -4.19 20.51 -5.58
CA GLY A 99 -2.99 20.03 -4.89
C GLY A 99 -3.21 19.90 -3.38
N ASN A 100 -3.88 20.87 -2.75
CA ASN A 100 -4.18 20.81 -1.32
C ASN A 100 -5.14 19.67 -0.96
N ILE A 101 -6.12 19.37 -1.79
CA ILE A 101 -7.01 18.21 -1.59
C ILE A 101 -6.24 16.91 -1.71
N LEU A 102 -5.33 16.79 -2.67
CA LEU A 102 -4.49 15.59 -2.79
C LEU A 102 -3.61 15.42 -1.55
N LEU A 103 -2.95 16.49 -1.09
CA LEU A 103 -2.11 16.44 0.12
C LEU A 103 -2.93 16.13 1.38
N LEU A 104 -4.17 16.60 1.49
CA LEU A 104 -5.06 16.29 2.63
C LEU A 104 -5.35 14.78 2.76
N LYS A 105 -5.25 14.01 1.68
CA LYS A 105 -5.44 12.55 1.68
C LYS A 105 -4.29 11.80 2.34
N HIS A 106 -3.08 12.36 2.36
CA HIS A 106 -1.90 11.72 2.93
C HIS A 106 -2.07 11.36 4.42
N PRO A 107 -2.49 12.24 5.33
CA PRO A 107 -2.80 11.87 6.71
C PRO A 107 -3.87 10.77 6.83
N ILE A 108 -4.84 10.72 5.89
CA ILE A 108 -5.88 9.70 5.88
C ILE A 108 -5.29 8.33 5.52
N VAL A 109 -4.38 8.27 4.55
CA VAL A 109 -3.61 7.05 4.25
C VAL A 109 -2.83 6.60 5.48
N PHE A 110 -2.20 7.55 6.18
CA PHE A 110 -1.43 7.26 7.39
C PHE A 110 -2.28 6.69 8.53
N ILE A 111 -3.55 7.17 8.68
CA ILE A 111 -4.51 6.56 9.63
C ILE A 111 -4.72 5.07 9.33
N PHE A 112 -4.92 4.68 8.07
CA PHE A 112 -5.06 3.27 7.70
C PHE A 112 -3.85 2.46 8.13
N PHE A 113 -2.65 2.99 7.96
CA PHE A 113 -1.43 2.31 8.40
C PHE A 113 -1.37 2.14 9.93
N VAL A 114 -1.71 3.16 10.70
CA VAL A 114 -1.78 3.06 12.16
C VAL A 114 -2.81 2.03 12.61
N ILE A 115 -3.98 1.98 11.95
CA ILE A 115 -5.01 0.96 12.19
C ILE A 115 -4.45 -0.44 11.93
N SER A 116 -3.70 -0.64 10.84
CA SER A 116 -3.05 -1.92 10.56
C SER A 116 -2.12 -2.36 11.68
N GLY A 117 -1.35 -1.43 12.26
CA GLY A 117 -0.51 -1.69 13.43
C GLY A 117 -1.28 -2.18 14.65
N ILE A 118 -2.47 -1.61 14.92
CA ILE A 118 -3.33 -2.07 16.01
C ILE A 118 -3.77 -3.53 15.79
N PHE A 119 -4.16 -3.90 14.58
CA PHE A 119 -4.60 -5.26 14.27
C PHE A 119 -3.44 -6.25 14.17
N PHE A 120 -2.30 -5.82 13.65
CA PHE A 120 -1.04 -6.57 13.72
C PHE A 120 -0.71 -6.97 15.16
N ARG A 121 -0.71 -6.00 16.09
CA ARG A 121 -0.50 -6.23 17.52
C ARG A 121 -1.49 -7.24 18.10
N LYS A 122 -2.78 -7.09 17.76
CA LYS A 122 -3.83 -8.00 18.25
C LYS A 122 -3.59 -9.43 17.80
N ILE A 123 -3.18 -9.66 16.53
CA ILE A 123 -2.90 -11.00 16.01
C ILE A 123 -1.68 -11.60 16.72
N ILE A 124 -0.56 -10.88 16.83
CA ILE A 124 0.62 -11.35 17.57
C ILE A 124 0.25 -11.70 19.02
N LEU A 125 -0.54 -10.86 19.67
CA LEU A 125 -0.98 -11.08 21.06
C LEU A 125 -1.87 -12.30 21.22
N LEU A 126 -2.72 -12.62 20.23
CA LEU A 126 -3.53 -13.83 20.23
C LEU A 126 -2.66 -15.10 20.27
N VAL A 127 -1.55 -15.10 19.52
CA VAL A 127 -0.65 -16.26 19.43
C VAL A 127 0.27 -16.34 20.64
N THR A 128 0.95 -15.26 20.97
CA THR A 128 2.07 -15.29 21.95
C THR A 128 1.63 -15.03 23.38
N LYS A 129 0.48 -14.41 23.60
CA LYS A 129 -0.01 -13.90 24.90
C LYS A 129 0.98 -12.95 25.59
N ASP A 130 1.98 -12.46 24.87
CA ASP A 130 3.07 -11.63 25.37
C ASP A 130 2.89 -10.17 24.91
N LYS A 131 2.56 -9.29 25.84
CA LYS A 131 2.30 -7.88 25.54
C LYS A 131 3.56 -7.14 25.09
N LEU A 132 4.69 -7.36 25.78
CA LEU A 132 5.95 -6.68 25.44
C LEU A 132 6.41 -7.07 24.04
N PHE A 133 6.36 -8.36 23.72
CA PHE A 133 6.70 -8.85 22.40
C PHE A 133 5.76 -8.27 21.33
N SER A 134 4.46 -8.26 21.60
CA SER A 134 3.47 -7.69 20.67
C SER A 134 3.68 -6.20 20.44
N ASP A 135 4.04 -5.44 21.48
CA ASP A 135 4.30 -4.00 21.38
C ASP A 135 5.55 -3.73 20.53
N LEU A 136 6.69 -4.39 20.85
CA LEU A 136 7.95 -4.19 20.13
C LEU A 136 7.86 -4.63 18.66
N THR A 137 7.25 -5.77 18.39
CA THR A 137 7.08 -6.24 17.00
C THR A 137 6.15 -5.34 16.19
N THR A 138 5.17 -4.73 16.83
CA THR A 138 4.31 -3.72 16.19
C THR A 138 5.09 -2.45 15.89
N ILE A 139 5.91 -1.98 16.81
CA ILE A 139 6.79 -0.83 16.56
C ILE A 139 7.77 -1.13 15.42
N LEU A 140 8.34 -2.34 15.36
CA LEU A 140 9.17 -2.78 14.24
C LEU A 140 8.42 -2.69 12.91
N TYR A 141 7.19 -3.21 12.86
CA TYR A 141 6.34 -3.16 11.67
C TYR A 141 6.01 -1.71 11.25
N LEU A 142 5.62 -0.87 12.22
CA LEU A 142 5.29 0.53 11.94
C LEU A 142 6.51 1.38 11.55
N THR A 143 7.71 1.02 11.99
CA THR A 143 8.94 1.72 11.61
C THR A 143 9.61 1.14 10.36
N TYR A 144 9.09 0.05 9.79
CA TYR A 144 9.66 -0.56 8.59
C TYR A 144 9.64 0.41 7.40
N PRO A 145 10.82 0.84 6.86
CA PRO A 145 10.91 1.99 5.98
C PRO A 145 10.10 1.86 4.69
N TYR A 146 10.09 0.68 4.07
CA TYR A 146 9.36 0.45 2.82
C TYR A 146 7.86 0.72 2.96
N ILE A 147 7.21 0.11 3.95
CA ILE A 147 5.77 0.31 4.19
C ILE A 147 5.50 1.72 4.72
N LEU A 148 6.33 2.23 5.63
CA LEU A 148 6.21 3.59 6.14
C LEU A 148 6.28 4.62 5.00
N GLY A 149 7.18 4.43 4.02
CA GLY A 149 7.27 5.31 2.86
C GLY A 149 5.96 5.33 2.04
N HIS A 150 5.39 4.17 1.77
CA HIS A 150 4.10 4.06 1.10
C HIS A 150 2.95 4.65 1.92
N SER A 151 3.01 4.56 3.25
CA SER A 151 1.94 5.06 4.13
C SER A 151 1.77 6.58 4.10
N PHE A 152 2.71 7.30 3.54
CA PHE A 152 2.62 8.76 3.42
C PHE A 152 1.75 9.23 2.26
N PHE A 153 1.52 8.41 1.22
CA PHE A 153 0.82 8.88 0.01
C PHE A 153 0.01 7.80 -0.74
N ASN A 154 0.29 6.50 -0.54
CA ASN A 154 -0.29 5.45 -1.38
C ASN A 154 -1.76 5.18 -1.02
N VAL A 155 -2.67 5.85 -1.69
CA VAL A 155 -4.13 5.81 -1.48
C VAL A 155 -4.79 4.47 -1.82
N LYS A 156 -4.07 3.53 -2.43
CA LYS A 156 -4.61 2.21 -2.84
C LYS A 156 -4.07 1.07 -1.99
N ASP A 157 -2.76 0.88 -2.01
CA ASP A 157 -2.15 -0.34 -1.47
C ASP A 157 -2.10 -0.34 0.06
N ILE A 158 -1.90 0.81 0.71
CA ILE A 158 -1.90 0.92 2.18
C ILE A 158 -3.30 0.73 2.79
N PRO A 159 -4.36 1.40 2.32
CA PRO A 159 -5.72 1.09 2.79
C PRO A 159 -6.10 -0.37 2.55
N PHE A 160 -5.75 -0.93 1.38
CA PHE A 160 -6.01 -2.33 1.03
C PHE A 160 -5.33 -3.30 2.00
N MET A 161 -4.02 -3.13 2.23
CA MET A 161 -3.24 -3.91 3.20
C MET A 161 -3.83 -3.81 4.61
N SER A 162 -4.22 -2.60 5.01
CA SER A 162 -4.74 -2.35 6.36
C SER A 162 -6.08 -3.04 6.58
N VAL A 163 -7.00 -2.92 5.62
CA VAL A 163 -8.34 -3.54 5.70
C VAL A 163 -8.24 -5.07 5.57
N TRP A 164 -7.28 -5.59 4.79
CA TRP A 164 -6.99 -7.02 4.75
C TRP A 164 -6.66 -7.54 6.14
N LEU A 165 -5.71 -6.90 6.83
CA LEU A 165 -5.28 -7.32 8.17
C LEU A 165 -6.41 -7.21 9.22
N VAL A 166 -7.30 -6.21 9.08
CA VAL A 166 -8.52 -6.12 9.90
C VAL A 166 -9.43 -7.32 9.67
N ASN A 167 -9.68 -7.68 8.43
CA ASN A 167 -10.49 -8.85 8.05
C ASN A 167 -9.86 -10.15 8.57
N THR A 168 -8.53 -10.32 8.41
CA THR A 168 -7.78 -11.45 8.99
C THR A 168 -8.04 -11.60 10.50
N PHE A 169 -7.93 -10.50 11.25
CA PHE A 169 -8.21 -10.54 12.69
C PHE A 169 -9.67 -10.91 12.99
N LEU A 170 -10.62 -10.35 12.25
CA LEU A 170 -12.05 -10.59 12.47
C LEU A 170 -12.45 -12.04 12.18
N ILE A 171 -11.96 -12.62 11.07
CA ILE A 171 -12.27 -14.02 10.77
C ILE A 171 -11.69 -14.96 11.82
N ILE A 172 -10.44 -14.74 12.26
CA ILE A 172 -9.84 -15.49 13.35
C ILE A 172 -10.71 -15.42 14.60
N LYS A 173 -11.13 -14.20 14.98
CA LYS A 173 -11.92 -13.99 16.20
C LYS A 173 -13.30 -14.64 16.11
N ILE A 174 -13.99 -14.54 14.98
CA ILE A 174 -15.30 -15.15 14.76
C ILE A 174 -15.20 -16.68 14.83
N LEU A 175 -14.21 -17.28 14.15
CA LEU A 175 -14.02 -18.72 14.18
C LEU A 175 -13.64 -19.20 15.59
N ASP A 176 -12.70 -18.53 16.26
CA ASP A 176 -12.31 -18.87 17.62
C ASP A 176 -13.51 -18.85 18.58
N ASP A 177 -14.33 -17.82 18.52
CA ASP A 177 -15.55 -17.71 19.35
C ASP A 177 -16.55 -18.83 19.03
N ILE A 178 -16.84 -19.12 17.76
CA ILE A 178 -17.79 -20.18 17.36
C ILE A 178 -17.30 -21.55 17.85
N PHE A 179 -16.04 -21.90 17.57
CA PHE A 179 -15.52 -23.24 17.88
C PHE A 179 -15.30 -23.45 19.39
N ASN A 180 -15.11 -22.37 20.14
CA ASN A 180 -15.11 -22.40 21.61
C ASN A 180 -16.53 -22.24 22.21
N LYS A 181 -17.59 -22.34 21.40
CA LYS A 181 -19.00 -22.23 21.80
C LYS A 181 -19.37 -20.92 22.48
N ILE A 182 -18.65 -19.84 22.16
CA ILE A 182 -18.97 -18.48 22.59
C ILE A 182 -19.99 -17.90 21.60
N LEU A 183 -21.04 -17.27 22.13
CA LEU A 183 -22.09 -16.69 21.30
C LEU A 183 -21.56 -15.51 20.48
N VAL A 184 -21.51 -15.66 19.16
CA VAL A 184 -21.12 -14.59 18.25
C VAL A 184 -22.36 -13.76 17.88
N LYS A 185 -22.28 -12.46 18.13
CA LYS A 185 -23.38 -11.53 17.78
C LYS A 185 -23.50 -11.38 16.26
N LYS A 186 -24.73 -11.27 15.75
CA LYS A 186 -25.01 -11.02 14.32
C LYS A 186 -24.23 -9.82 13.76
N LYS A 187 -24.02 -8.79 14.60
CA LYS A 187 -23.22 -7.61 14.22
C LYS A 187 -21.81 -7.97 13.72
N ALA A 188 -21.17 -9.02 14.25
CA ALA A 188 -19.82 -9.42 13.80
C ALA A 188 -19.85 -9.90 12.34
N PHE A 189 -20.87 -10.66 11.94
CA PHE A 189 -21.03 -11.14 10.55
C PHE A 189 -21.38 -9.99 9.60
N ILE A 190 -22.22 -9.05 10.02
CA ILE A 190 -22.51 -7.84 9.24
C ILE A 190 -21.22 -7.03 9.05
N THR A 191 -20.46 -6.80 10.12
CA THR A 191 -19.20 -6.05 10.06
C THR A 191 -18.18 -6.74 9.16
N LEU A 192 -18.04 -8.08 9.24
CA LEU A 192 -17.15 -8.83 8.34
C LEU A 192 -17.59 -8.66 6.88
N GLY A 193 -18.90 -8.74 6.57
CA GLY A 193 -19.44 -8.55 5.22
C GLY A 193 -19.16 -7.14 4.68
N ILE A 194 -19.41 -6.10 5.49
CA ILE A 194 -19.12 -4.70 5.12
C ILE A 194 -17.63 -4.51 4.84
N LEU A 195 -16.75 -4.99 5.73
CA LEU A 195 -15.31 -4.79 5.57
C LEU A 195 -14.72 -5.61 4.43
N THR A 196 -15.27 -6.80 4.14
CA THR A 196 -14.91 -7.58 2.96
C THR A 196 -15.33 -6.86 1.66
N ALA A 197 -16.54 -6.28 1.64
CA ALA A 197 -17.01 -5.45 0.52
C ALA A 197 -16.16 -4.18 0.36
N TYR A 198 -15.79 -3.56 1.47
CA TYR A 198 -14.93 -2.39 1.47
C TYR A 198 -13.51 -2.73 0.96
N LEU A 199 -12.96 -3.87 1.37
CA LEU A 199 -11.69 -4.37 0.84
C LEU A 199 -11.74 -4.51 -0.69
N LEU A 200 -12.83 -5.09 -1.20
CA LEU A 200 -13.06 -5.24 -2.63
C LEU A 200 -13.15 -3.89 -3.34
N SER A 201 -13.79 -2.89 -2.72
CA SER A 201 -13.91 -1.53 -3.27
C SER A 201 -12.60 -0.73 -3.29
N LEU A 202 -11.61 -1.12 -2.51
CA LEU A 202 -10.25 -0.56 -2.59
C LEU A 202 -9.47 -1.13 -3.77
N ARG A 203 -9.52 -2.45 -3.96
CA ARG A 203 -8.95 -3.17 -5.10
C ARG A 203 -9.76 -4.43 -5.38
N ILE A 204 -10.03 -4.71 -6.64
CA ILE A 204 -10.82 -5.87 -7.03
C ILE A 204 -10.18 -7.20 -6.58
N SER A 205 -8.86 -7.25 -6.44
CA SER A 205 -8.11 -8.38 -5.87
C SER A 205 -8.50 -8.69 -4.41
N GLY A 206 -9.29 -7.84 -3.75
CA GLY A 206 -9.86 -8.10 -2.42
C GLY A 206 -10.70 -9.38 -2.35
N ILE A 207 -11.19 -9.88 -3.49
CA ILE A 207 -11.88 -11.17 -3.56
C ILE A 207 -10.99 -12.34 -3.09
N LEU A 208 -9.66 -12.22 -3.19
CA LEU A 208 -8.74 -13.26 -2.73
C LEU A 208 -8.78 -13.50 -1.22
N ILE A 209 -9.38 -12.61 -0.44
CA ILE A 209 -9.56 -12.79 1.01
C ILE A 209 -10.43 -14.03 1.34
N PHE A 210 -11.32 -14.44 0.43
CA PHE A 210 -12.11 -15.65 0.61
C PHE A 210 -11.25 -16.92 0.65
N ILE A 211 -10.09 -16.93 0.00
CA ILE A 211 -9.11 -18.03 0.10
C ILE A 211 -8.61 -18.13 1.54
N GLU A 212 -8.26 -16.99 2.14
CA GLU A 212 -7.86 -16.94 3.55
C GLU A 212 -8.96 -17.44 4.48
N TYR A 213 -10.22 -16.98 4.27
CA TYR A 213 -11.36 -17.42 5.07
C TYR A 213 -11.57 -18.93 4.97
N LEU A 214 -11.48 -19.48 3.75
CA LEU A 214 -11.63 -20.92 3.51
C LEU A 214 -10.51 -21.72 4.20
N ILE A 215 -9.25 -21.26 4.09
CA ILE A 215 -8.11 -21.91 4.73
C ILE A 215 -8.29 -21.93 6.25
N PHE A 216 -8.56 -20.78 6.87
CA PHE A 216 -8.83 -20.72 8.32
C PHE A 216 -9.97 -21.65 8.71
N PHE A 217 -11.06 -21.64 7.98
CA PHE A 217 -12.22 -22.48 8.23
C PHE A 217 -11.87 -23.99 8.21
N ILE A 218 -11.11 -24.44 7.19
CA ILE A 218 -10.68 -25.84 7.08
C ILE A 218 -9.79 -26.23 8.28
N PHE A 219 -8.85 -25.39 8.67
CA PHE A 219 -7.98 -25.67 9.81
C PHE A 219 -8.76 -25.77 11.13
N TYR A 220 -9.76 -24.91 11.34
CA TYR A 220 -10.62 -24.99 12.52
C TYR A 220 -11.48 -26.25 12.51
N LEU A 221 -12.11 -26.61 11.39
CA LEU A 221 -12.89 -27.86 11.28
C LEU A 221 -12.04 -29.08 11.65
N ASN A 222 -10.84 -29.17 11.06
CA ASN A 222 -9.95 -30.31 11.29
C ASN A 222 -9.48 -30.38 12.74
N ASN A 223 -9.06 -29.24 13.33
CA ASN A 223 -8.53 -29.22 14.68
C ASN A 223 -9.60 -29.57 15.75
N PHE A 224 -10.85 -29.19 15.51
CA PHE A 224 -11.96 -29.51 16.43
C PHE A 224 -12.72 -30.78 16.06
N ASN A 225 -12.28 -31.51 15.01
CA ASN A 225 -12.92 -32.73 14.49
C ASN A 225 -14.44 -32.57 14.21
N ILE A 226 -14.82 -31.41 13.66
CA ILE A 226 -16.20 -31.08 13.35
C ILE A 226 -16.46 -31.32 11.87
N LYS A 227 -17.46 -32.15 11.53
CA LYS A 227 -17.89 -32.33 10.13
C LYS A 227 -18.54 -31.05 9.61
N PHE A 228 -18.28 -30.73 8.34
CA PHE A 228 -18.79 -29.53 7.66
C PHE A 228 -20.30 -29.30 7.87
N LEU A 229 -21.13 -30.36 7.69
CA LEU A 229 -22.57 -30.25 7.86
C LEU A 229 -23.01 -29.93 9.29
N ASN A 230 -22.26 -30.42 10.29
CA ASN A 230 -22.52 -30.13 11.69
C ASN A 230 -22.16 -28.68 12.06
N PHE A 231 -21.20 -28.09 11.38
CA PHE A 231 -20.92 -26.68 11.50
C PHE A 231 -21.96 -25.83 10.75
N LEU A 232 -22.33 -26.22 9.53
CA LEU A 232 -23.19 -25.44 8.65
C LEU A 232 -24.58 -25.22 9.25
N LYS A 233 -25.26 -26.32 9.73
CA LYS A 233 -26.62 -26.26 10.25
C LYS A 233 -26.87 -25.14 11.26
N PRO A 234 -26.11 -25.01 12.37
CA PRO A 234 -26.35 -23.97 13.37
C PRO A 234 -25.92 -22.56 12.89
N ASN A 235 -25.01 -22.46 11.91
CA ASN A 235 -24.42 -21.20 11.48
C ASN A 235 -24.98 -20.65 10.15
N ILE A 236 -25.90 -21.36 9.50
CA ILE A 236 -26.43 -21.00 8.17
C ILE A 236 -27.00 -19.57 8.14
N LYS A 237 -27.73 -19.15 9.17
CA LYS A 237 -28.30 -17.81 9.29
C LYS A 237 -27.17 -16.73 9.35
N ASN A 238 -26.12 -17.01 10.07
CA ASN A 238 -24.99 -16.09 10.22
C ASN A 238 -24.19 -15.98 8.93
N ILE A 239 -23.98 -17.11 8.25
CA ILE A 239 -23.34 -17.15 6.92
C ILE A 239 -24.18 -16.37 5.91
N PHE A 240 -25.51 -16.55 5.93
CA PHE A 240 -26.41 -15.78 5.06
C PHE A 240 -26.35 -14.28 5.35
N ILE A 241 -26.32 -13.87 6.62
CA ILE A 241 -26.14 -12.45 7.02
C ILE A 241 -24.82 -11.90 6.49
N PHE A 242 -23.72 -12.65 6.60
CA PHE A 242 -22.43 -12.25 6.05
C PHE A 242 -22.51 -12.06 4.54
N LEU A 243 -23.02 -13.05 3.80
CA LEU A 243 -23.09 -13.02 2.33
C LEU A 243 -24.00 -11.89 1.82
N THR A 244 -25.18 -11.71 2.42
CA THR A 244 -26.09 -10.63 2.04
C THR A 244 -25.48 -9.26 2.31
N SER A 245 -24.82 -9.08 3.45
CA SER A 245 -24.09 -7.85 3.76
C SER A 245 -22.96 -7.62 2.75
N PHE A 246 -22.17 -8.63 2.44
CA PHE A 246 -21.08 -8.53 1.46
C PHE A 246 -21.61 -8.13 0.08
N ILE A 247 -22.61 -8.81 -0.45
CA ILE A 247 -23.18 -8.53 -1.78
C ILE A 247 -23.77 -7.12 -1.82
N PHE A 248 -24.60 -6.76 -0.84
CA PHE A 248 -25.24 -5.46 -0.77
C PHE A 248 -24.24 -4.32 -0.74
N PHE A 249 -23.23 -4.39 0.15
CA PHE A 249 -22.23 -3.35 0.27
C PHE A 249 -21.21 -3.36 -0.89
N SER A 250 -20.93 -4.51 -1.51
CA SER A 250 -20.12 -4.56 -2.73
C SER A 250 -20.79 -3.80 -3.86
N PHE A 251 -22.10 -3.97 -4.04
CA PHE A 251 -22.86 -3.18 -4.99
C PHE A 251 -22.86 -1.69 -4.64
N LEU A 252 -23.13 -1.35 -3.36
CA LEU A 252 -23.19 0.04 -2.91
C LEU A 252 -21.88 0.80 -3.14
N PHE A 253 -20.74 0.16 -2.93
CA PHE A 253 -19.42 0.78 -3.04
C PHE A 253 -18.88 0.88 -4.48
N TYR A 254 -19.60 0.38 -5.50
CA TYR A 254 -19.23 0.47 -6.91
C TYR A 254 -20.31 1.12 -7.78
N PRO A 255 -20.49 2.45 -7.71
CA PRO A 255 -21.49 3.14 -8.52
C PRO A 255 -21.32 2.93 -10.04
N SER A 256 -20.09 2.72 -10.50
CA SER A 256 -19.80 2.42 -11.90
C SER A 256 -20.50 1.15 -12.41
N PHE A 257 -20.87 0.19 -11.53
CA PHE A 257 -21.50 -1.07 -11.89
C PHE A 257 -23.02 -1.12 -11.62
N TRP A 258 -23.64 -0.05 -11.12
CA TRP A 258 -25.07 -0.06 -10.77
C TRP A 258 -26.00 -0.32 -11.97
N LEU A 259 -25.63 0.13 -13.16
CA LEU A 259 -26.41 -0.11 -14.38
C LEU A 259 -26.10 -1.47 -15.03
N ASP A 260 -24.94 -2.03 -14.76
CA ASP A 260 -24.49 -3.32 -15.29
C ASP A 260 -23.61 -4.04 -14.27
N PRO A 261 -24.19 -4.83 -13.34
CA PRO A 261 -23.45 -5.56 -12.32
C PRO A 261 -22.51 -6.64 -12.88
N PHE A 262 -22.76 -7.15 -14.11
CA PHE A 262 -21.91 -8.17 -14.72
C PHE A 262 -20.53 -7.63 -15.13
N LYS A 263 -20.37 -6.34 -15.31
CA LYS A 263 -19.06 -5.67 -15.50
C LYS A 263 -18.07 -5.97 -14.38
N PHE A 264 -18.52 -6.45 -13.23
CA PHE A 264 -17.66 -6.90 -12.14
C PHE A 264 -16.74 -8.06 -12.56
N LEU A 265 -17.25 -9.00 -13.37
CA LEU A 265 -16.47 -10.11 -13.91
C LEU A 265 -15.43 -9.63 -14.91
N ASP A 266 -15.82 -8.70 -15.79
CA ASP A 266 -14.91 -8.08 -16.76
C ASP A 266 -13.79 -7.31 -16.05
N ALA A 267 -14.13 -6.58 -14.99
CA ALA A 267 -13.17 -5.86 -14.17
C ALA A 267 -12.14 -6.79 -13.54
N PHE A 268 -12.57 -7.94 -13.00
CA PHE A 268 -11.66 -8.93 -12.43
C PHE A 268 -10.71 -9.49 -13.48
N LYS A 269 -11.23 -9.90 -14.64
CA LYS A 269 -10.44 -10.42 -15.77
C LYS A 269 -9.44 -9.37 -16.26
N PHE A 270 -9.91 -8.14 -16.48
CA PHE A 270 -9.07 -7.06 -16.98
C PHE A 270 -7.94 -6.71 -16.00
N MET A 271 -8.28 -6.52 -14.71
CA MET A 271 -7.30 -6.09 -13.71
C MET A 271 -6.25 -7.15 -13.37
N SER A 272 -6.55 -8.44 -13.57
CA SER A 272 -5.57 -9.52 -13.42
C SER A 272 -4.50 -9.51 -14.52
N GLN A 273 -4.85 -8.97 -15.69
CA GLN A 273 -3.97 -8.88 -16.86
C GLN A 273 -3.73 -7.44 -17.32
N HIS A 274 -3.87 -6.48 -16.40
CA HIS A 274 -3.70 -5.07 -16.73
C HIS A 274 -2.34 -4.81 -17.38
N ILE A 275 -2.38 -4.25 -18.58
CA ILE A 275 -1.18 -3.98 -19.37
C ILE A 275 -0.52 -2.71 -18.86
N GLN A 276 0.66 -2.85 -18.28
CA GLN A 276 1.57 -1.72 -18.03
C GLN A 276 2.61 -1.68 -19.15
N THR A 277 2.67 -0.56 -19.84
CA THR A 277 3.69 -0.31 -20.87
C THR A 277 5.07 -0.01 -20.29
N ALA A 278 5.10 0.47 -19.04
CA ALA A 278 6.34 0.70 -18.32
C ALA A 278 6.94 -0.63 -17.84
N CYS A 279 8.25 -0.74 -17.89
CA CYS A 279 8.96 -1.84 -17.27
C CYS A 279 9.35 -1.51 -15.82
N THR A 280 9.58 -2.55 -15.03
CA THR A 280 10.21 -2.45 -13.71
C THR A 280 11.65 -2.92 -13.83
N VAL A 281 12.61 -2.05 -13.53
CA VAL A 281 14.03 -2.43 -13.55
C VAL A 281 14.31 -3.37 -12.38
N THR A 282 14.76 -4.58 -12.69
CA THR A 282 15.02 -5.63 -11.70
C THR A 282 16.32 -6.35 -12.07
N LEU A 283 17.34 -6.24 -11.22
CA LEU A 283 18.69 -6.76 -11.44
C LEU A 283 19.31 -6.34 -12.79
N GLY A 284 19.05 -5.09 -13.20
CA GLY A 284 19.57 -4.51 -14.44
C GLY A 284 18.68 -4.69 -15.66
N ASP A 285 17.71 -5.60 -15.61
CA ASP A 285 16.80 -5.88 -16.71
C ASP A 285 15.51 -5.06 -16.60
N CYS A 286 15.06 -4.55 -17.73
CA CYS A 286 13.77 -3.87 -17.86
C CYS A 286 12.65 -4.91 -18.05
N MET A 287 12.07 -5.40 -16.94
CA MET A 287 11.05 -6.43 -16.95
C MET A 287 9.66 -5.83 -17.18
N LYS A 288 9.02 -6.19 -18.29
CA LYS A 288 7.64 -5.79 -18.60
C LYS A 288 6.66 -6.68 -17.82
N ALA A 289 5.57 -6.09 -17.31
CA ALA A 289 4.57 -6.79 -16.51
C ALA A 289 3.97 -8.04 -17.19
N GLN A 290 3.89 -8.04 -18.52
CA GLN A 290 3.35 -9.17 -19.31
C GLN A 290 4.26 -10.41 -19.37
N ASN A 291 5.57 -10.24 -19.18
CA ASN A 291 6.58 -11.28 -19.35
C ASN A 291 7.46 -11.41 -18.11
N LEU A 292 6.85 -11.34 -16.93
CA LEU A 292 7.59 -11.46 -15.68
C LEU A 292 8.04 -12.90 -15.43
N PRO A 293 9.31 -13.12 -15.11
CA PRO A 293 9.75 -14.43 -14.66
C PRO A 293 9.14 -14.75 -13.27
N THR A 294 8.92 -16.02 -12.99
CA THR A 294 8.43 -16.49 -11.68
C THR A 294 9.33 -16.04 -10.52
N SER A 295 10.62 -15.82 -10.79
CA SER A 295 11.59 -15.29 -9.82
C SER A 295 11.34 -13.85 -9.37
N TYR A 296 10.55 -13.06 -10.11
CA TYR A 296 10.32 -11.65 -9.81
C TYR A 296 9.87 -11.40 -8.36
N ILE A 297 8.85 -12.12 -7.90
CA ILE A 297 8.32 -11.98 -6.53
C ILE A 297 9.40 -12.31 -5.49
N PHE A 298 10.18 -13.37 -5.74
CA PHE A 298 11.22 -13.83 -4.82
C PHE A 298 12.39 -12.86 -4.77
N ILE A 299 12.82 -12.30 -5.92
CA ILE A 299 13.89 -11.30 -6.01
C ILE A 299 13.49 -10.06 -5.18
N TRP A 300 12.31 -9.50 -5.45
CA TRP A 300 11.87 -8.31 -4.73
C TRP A 300 11.59 -8.59 -3.24
N SER A 301 11.08 -9.78 -2.90
CA SER A 301 10.93 -10.19 -1.50
C SER A 301 12.29 -10.27 -0.80
N PHE A 302 13.31 -10.81 -1.47
CA PHE A 302 14.65 -10.92 -0.92
C PHE A 302 15.27 -9.54 -0.61
N PHE A 303 15.13 -8.55 -1.50
CA PHE A 303 15.71 -7.22 -1.30
C PHE A 303 14.84 -6.26 -0.50
N LYS A 304 13.52 -6.44 -0.52
CA LYS A 304 12.61 -5.55 0.24
C LYS A 304 12.35 -6.02 1.66
N LEU A 305 12.28 -7.32 1.95
CA LEU A 305 12.03 -7.78 3.32
C LEU A 305 13.26 -7.55 4.23
N PRO A 306 13.05 -7.12 5.50
CA PRO A 306 14.13 -6.97 6.46
C PRO A 306 14.84 -8.29 6.76
N LEU A 307 16.14 -8.24 7.05
CA LEU A 307 16.94 -9.43 7.35
C LEU A 307 16.39 -10.26 8.51
N ILE A 308 15.85 -9.62 9.55
CA ILE A 308 15.21 -10.31 10.66
C ILE A 308 14.01 -11.15 10.19
N ILE A 309 13.25 -10.65 9.22
CA ILE A 309 12.10 -11.36 8.64
C ILE A 309 12.56 -12.51 7.75
N LEU A 310 13.54 -12.26 6.88
CA LEU A 310 14.14 -13.32 6.05
C LEU A 310 14.72 -14.45 6.92
N PHE A 311 15.39 -14.11 8.01
CA PHE A 311 15.96 -15.08 8.94
C PHE A 311 14.89 -15.93 9.62
N GLY A 312 13.77 -15.33 10.06
CA GLY A 312 12.66 -16.10 10.62
C GLY A 312 12.01 -17.05 9.61
N LEU A 313 11.88 -16.63 8.34
CA LEU A 313 11.39 -17.51 7.27
C LEU A 313 12.37 -18.64 6.98
N LEU A 314 13.68 -18.39 7.01
CA LEU A 314 14.71 -19.40 6.80
C LEU A 314 14.72 -20.47 7.89
N ILE A 315 14.51 -20.08 9.16
CA ILE A 315 14.48 -21.00 10.29
C ILE A 315 13.17 -21.81 10.37
N PHE A 316 12.09 -21.33 9.74
CA PHE A 316 10.75 -21.94 9.84
C PHE A 316 10.73 -23.46 9.62
N PRO A 317 11.33 -24.02 8.54
CA PRO A 317 11.31 -25.46 8.30
C PRO A 317 11.99 -26.29 9.41
N PHE A 318 13.01 -25.75 10.05
CA PHE A 318 13.75 -26.45 11.13
C PHE A 318 12.99 -26.48 12.46
N LEU A 319 12.01 -25.60 12.65
CA LEU A 319 11.21 -25.50 13.86
C LEU A 319 9.80 -26.05 13.70
N GLU A 320 9.43 -26.58 12.54
CA GLU A 320 8.08 -27.02 12.21
C GLU A 320 7.45 -27.92 13.29
N LYS A 321 8.14 -28.99 13.70
CA LYS A 321 7.65 -29.92 14.74
C LYS A 321 7.36 -29.24 16.08
N LYS A 322 8.26 -28.32 16.51
CA LYS A 322 8.07 -27.56 17.74
C LYS A 322 6.93 -26.55 17.63
N LEU A 323 6.83 -25.86 16.50
CA LEU A 323 5.79 -24.86 16.25
C LEU A 323 4.38 -25.48 16.26
N PHE A 324 4.21 -26.57 15.53
CA PHE A 324 2.90 -27.23 15.39
C PHE A 324 2.56 -28.23 16.49
N SER A 325 3.40 -28.35 17.51
CA SER A 325 2.98 -29.00 18.77
C SER A 325 2.00 -28.13 19.58
N LEU A 326 1.96 -26.82 19.34
CA LEU A 326 1.07 -25.89 20.04
C LEU A 326 -0.23 -25.67 19.24
N LYS A 327 -1.38 -25.95 19.87
CA LYS A 327 -2.72 -25.77 19.25
C LYS A 327 -2.93 -24.35 18.70
N THR A 328 -2.47 -23.32 19.40
CA THR A 328 -2.57 -21.93 18.94
C THR A 328 -1.83 -21.69 17.63
N ASN A 329 -0.67 -22.31 17.43
CA ASN A 329 0.10 -22.20 16.19
C ASN A 329 -0.59 -22.94 15.03
N ILE A 330 -1.18 -24.12 15.30
CA ILE A 330 -1.94 -24.85 14.28
C ILE A 330 -3.14 -24.02 13.78
N LEU A 331 -3.83 -23.33 14.70
CA LEU A 331 -5.02 -22.55 14.37
C LEU A 331 -4.74 -21.16 13.78
N LEU A 332 -3.56 -20.62 13.98
CA LEU A 332 -3.23 -19.26 13.55
C LEU A 332 -2.03 -19.21 12.60
N LEU A 333 -0.91 -19.81 12.96
CA LEU A 333 0.31 -19.72 12.15
C LEU A 333 0.21 -20.56 10.86
N ALA A 334 -0.31 -21.79 10.94
CA ALA A 334 -0.44 -22.65 9.76
C ALA A 334 -1.40 -22.07 8.71
N PRO A 335 -2.64 -21.61 9.07
CA PRO A 335 -3.51 -20.96 8.09
C PRO A 335 -2.90 -19.72 7.45
N LEU A 336 -2.24 -18.84 8.22
CA LEU A 336 -1.57 -17.66 7.67
C LEU A 336 -0.47 -18.05 6.68
N THR A 337 0.33 -19.07 7.01
CA THR A 337 1.37 -19.58 6.09
C THR A 337 0.76 -20.15 4.82
N CYS A 338 -0.28 -20.99 4.94
CA CYS A 338 -0.99 -21.53 3.79
C CYS A 338 -1.63 -20.43 2.93
N THR A 339 -2.17 -19.37 3.55
CA THR A 339 -2.72 -18.22 2.82
C THR A 339 -1.67 -17.53 1.96
N VAL A 340 -0.50 -17.20 2.53
CA VAL A 340 0.59 -16.55 1.79
C VAL A 340 1.04 -17.43 0.63
N LEU A 341 1.28 -18.73 0.88
CA LEU A 341 1.72 -19.67 -0.15
C LEU A 341 0.67 -19.86 -1.25
N SER A 342 -0.61 -20.01 -0.89
CA SER A 342 -1.69 -20.18 -1.86
C SER A 342 -1.87 -18.96 -2.75
N ILE A 343 -1.80 -17.75 -2.19
CA ILE A 343 -1.95 -16.53 -2.99
C ILE A 343 -0.76 -16.36 -3.93
N ILE A 344 0.49 -16.53 -3.46
CA ILE A 344 1.67 -16.45 -4.31
C ILE A 344 1.61 -17.51 -5.43
N PHE A 345 1.21 -18.74 -5.11
CA PHE A 345 1.05 -19.82 -6.07
C PHE A 345 0.01 -19.48 -7.16
N LEU A 346 -1.15 -18.93 -6.78
CA LEU A 346 -2.17 -18.49 -7.74
C LEU A 346 -1.67 -17.36 -8.64
N LEU A 347 -0.96 -16.38 -8.09
CA LEU A 347 -0.39 -15.29 -8.89
C LEU A 347 0.60 -15.82 -9.95
N ILE A 348 1.38 -16.83 -9.60
CA ILE A 348 2.34 -17.48 -10.53
C ILE A 348 1.59 -18.30 -11.58
N ILE A 349 0.65 -19.18 -11.19
CA ILE A 349 -0.07 -20.04 -12.14
C ILE A 349 -0.89 -19.24 -13.14
N PHE A 350 -1.56 -18.20 -12.70
CA PHE A 350 -2.38 -17.36 -13.57
C PHE A 350 -1.57 -16.29 -14.30
N ASN A 351 -0.25 -16.28 -14.17
CA ASN A 351 0.64 -15.29 -14.77
C ASN A 351 0.13 -13.87 -14.60
N VAL A 352 -0.26 -13.51 -13.35
CA VAL A 352 -0.81 -12.19 -13.04
C VAL A 352 0.24 -11.12 -13.28
N ASN A 353 -0.10 -10.10 -14.05
CA ASN A 353 0.80 -9.00 -14.37
C ASN A 353 1.13 -8.18 -13.11
N LEU A 354 2.36 -8.31 -12.63
CA LEU A 354 2.90 -7.52 -11.52
C LEU A 354 3.86 -6.46 -12.05
N TYR A 355 4.01 -5.36 -11.33
CA TYR A 355 4.93 -4.27 -11.65
C TYR A 355 5.19 -3.41 -10.42
N ASP A 356 6.21 -2.57 -10.50
CA ASP A 356 6.57 -1.64 -9.42
C ASP A 356 6.85 -2.38 -8.10
N GLU A 357 7.78 -3.34 -8.12
CA GLU A 357 8.27 -4.06 -6.95
C GLU A 357 7.21 -4.97 -6.29
N LEU A 358 7.09 -4.93 -4.93
CA LEU A 358 6.11 -5.72 -4.18
C LEU A 358 4.77 -5.00 -3.94
N ARG A 359 4.56 -3.81 -4.52
CA ARG A 359 3.39 -2.99 -4.16
C ARG A 359 2.06 -3.72 -4.32
N GLN A 360 1.94 -4.58 -5.32
CA GLN A 360 0.67 -5.27 -5.60
C GLN A 360 0.39 -6.43 -4.65
N ILE A 361 1.42 -6.96 -4.01
CA ILE A 361 1.34 -8.00 -2.99
C ILE A 361 1.67 -7.47 -1.59
N MET A 362 1.70 -6.16 -1.41
CA MET A 362 2.03 -5.49 -0.16
C MET A 362 1.16 -5.96 1.01
N PHE A 363 -0.10 -6.33 0.75
CA PHE A 363 -1.03 -6.84 1.75
C PHE A 363 -0.60 -8.15 2.42
N LEU A 364 0.29 -8.92 1.80
CA LEU A 364 0.88 -10.12 2.39
C LEU A 364 2.03 -9.80 3.34
N ILE A 365 2.67 -8.65 3.22
CA ILE A 365 3.85 -8.30 4.03
C ILE A 365 3.57 -8.33 5.53
N PRO A 366 2.49 -7.74 6.08
CA PRO A 366 2.20 -7.86 7.51
C PRO A 366 2.02 -9.31 7.97
N ILE A 367 1.42 -10.16 7.13
CA ILE A 367 1.22 -11.59 7.44
C ILE A 367 2.58 -12.30 7.48
N ILE A 368 3.45 -12.02 6.50
CA ILE A 368 4.83 -12.55 6.47
C ILE A 368 5.61 -12.13 7.71
N PHE A 369 5.46 -10.86 8.15
CA PHE A 369 6.06 -10.38 9.40
C PHE A 369 5.54 -11.16 10.60
N ILE A 370 4.23 -11.38 10.71
CA ILE A 370 3.61 -12.14 11.80
C ILE A 370 4.18 -13.56 11.84
N ILE A 371 4.23 -14.25 10.70
CA ILE A 371 4.76 -15.61 10.59
C ILE A 371 6.20 -15.66 11.08
N SER A 372 7.05 -14.85 10.49
CA SER A 372 8.50 -14.81 10.80
C SER A 372 8.76 -14.49 12.26
N LEU A 373 8.09 -13.47 12.82
CA LEU A 373 8.32 -13.06 14.21
C LEU A 373 7.81 -14.09 15.22
N ILE A 374 6.73 -14.80 14.93
CA ILE A 374 6.26 -15.92 15.78
C ILE A 374 7.26 -17.09 15.74
N VAL A 375 7.81 -17.38 14.57
CA VAL A 375 8.87 -18.41 14.43
C VAL A 375 10.07 -18.05 15.30
N LEU A 376 10.57 -16.83 15.19
CA LEU A 376 11.70 -16.35 15.99
C LEU A 376 11.39 -16.33 17.49
N TYR A 377 10.18 -15.96 17.88
CA TYR A 377 9.73 -15.99 19.28
C TYR A 377 9.81 -17.41 19.87
N ASN A 378 9.37 -18.41 19.10
CA ASN A 378 9.42 -19.81 19.52
C ASN A 378 10.84 -20.39 19.48
N TYR A 379 11.74 -19.82 18.67
CA TYR A 379 13.17 -20.17 18.71
C TYR A 379 13.80 -19.68 20.00
N SER A 380 13.78 -18.37 20.26
CA SER A 380 14.26 -17.76 21.48
C SER A 380 13.64 -16.38 21.71
N LYS A 381 12.71 -16.27 22.65
CA LYS A 381 12.07 -15.00 23.00
C LYS A 381 13.09 -13.90 23.31
N LYS A 382 14.11 -14.21 24.15
CA LYS A 382 15.10 -13.21 24.60
C LYS A 382 15.91 -12.65 23.42
N ILE A 383 16.42 -13.53 22.57
CA ILE A 383 17.21 -13.14 21.39
C ILE A 383 16.33 -12.32 20.44
N THR A 384 15.10 -12.76 20.19
CA THR A 384 14.16 -12.05 19.30
C THR A 384 13.85 -10.64 19.79
N LEU A 385 13.63 -10.44 21.09
CA LEU A 385 13.42 -9.11 21.66
C LEU A 385 14.62 -8.19 21.44
N ILE A 386 15.84 -8.69 21.66
CA ILE A 386 17.08 -7.91 21.47
C ILE A 386 17.22 -7.51 19.99
N ILE A 387 17.11 -8.48 19.08
CA ILE A 387 17.25 -8.23 17.64
C ILE A 387 16.14 -7.28 17.15
N THR A 388 14.90 -7.46 17.59
CA THR A 388 13.77 -6.57 17.26
C THR A 388 14.06 -5.13 17.69
N SER A 389 14.56 -4.93 18.92
CA SER A 389 14.93 -3.59 19.43
C SER A 389 16.04 -2.95 18.60
N PHE A 390 17.06 -3.74 18.22
CA PHE A 390 18.12 -3.26 17.32
C PHE A 390 17.57 -2.81 15.96
N PHE A 391 16.70 -3.63 15.34
CA PHE A 391 16.11 -3.26 14.04
C PHE A 391 15.17 -2.06 14.12
N ILE A 392 14.47 -1.83 15.24
CA ILE A 392 13.68 -0.61 15.44
C ILE A 392 14.58 0.63 15.38
N ILE A 393 15.69 0.64 16.13
CA ILE A 393 16.65 1.75 16.13
C ILE A 393 17.23 1.96 14.72
N PHE A 394 17.63 0.87 14.06
CA PHE A 394 18.12 0.90 12.69
C PHE A 394 17.09 1.48 11.71
N PHE A 395 15.83 1.09 11.80
CA PHE A 395 14.77 1.60 10.92
C PHE A 395 14.46 3.08 11.18
N ILE A 396 14.47 3.52 12.45
CA ILE A 396 14.34 4.96 12.75
C ILE A 396 15.45 5.75 12.07
N TYR A 397 16.69 5.31 12.18
CA TYR A 397 17.82 5.94 11.51
C TYR A 397 17.63 5.97 9.97
N GLN A 398 17.24 4.83 9.38
CA GLN A 398 16.99 4.74 7.93
C GLN A 398 15.85 5.65 7.49
N ASN A 399 14.78 5.74 8.27
CA ASN A 399 13.64 6.60 7.96
C ASN A 399 14.02 8.07 7.92
N ILE A 400 14.83 8.53 8.85
CA ILE A 400 15.33 9.93 8.86
C ILE A 400 16.21 10.20 7.62
N LYS A 401 17.09 9.25 7.29
CA LYS A 401 18.02 9.38 6.16
C LYS A 401 17.32 9.37 4.80
N LEU A 402 16.31 8.51 4.62
CA LEU A 402 15.64 8.30 3.34
C LEU A 402 14.48 9.27 3.09
N PHE A 403 13.96 9.94 4.11
CA PHE A 403 12.78 10.80 3.96
C PHE A 403 12.98 11.88 2.87
N PRO A 404 12.01 12.06 1.97
CA PRO A 404 10.68 11.45 1.86
C PRO A 404 10.62 10.18 0.99
N TYR A 405 11.76 9.59 0.63
CA TYR A 405 11.90 8.48 -0.33
C TYR A 405 12.00 7.11 0.35
N ASN A 406 11.42 6.94 1.54
CA ASN A 406 11.49 5.71 2.35
C ASN A 406 11.03 4.47 1.59
N TYR A 407 10.06 4.58 0.67
CA TYR A 407 9.58 3.47 -0.17
C TYR A 407 10.65 2.87 -1.09
N LEU A 408 11.75 3.60 -1.36
CA LEU A 408 12.90 3.08 -2.11
C LEU A 408 13.82 2.18 -1.27
N TRP A 409 13.54 2.04 0.03
CA TRP A 409 14.37 1.25 0.93
C TRP A 409 14.58 -0.18 0.40
N LEU A 410 15.81 -0.64 0.46
CA LEU A 410 16.23 -2.03 0.23
C LEU A 410 16.94 -2.52 1.49
N ASN A 411 16.97 -3.82 1.75
CA ASN A 411 17.75 -4.36 2.86
C ASN A 411 19.27 -4.29 2.58
N ASN A 412 20.09 -4.69 3.55
CA ASN A 412 21.54 -4.49 3.47
C ASN A 412 22.26 -5.37 2.42
N PHE A 413 21.59 -6.33 1.79
CA PHE A 413 22.18 -7.06 0.66
C PHE A 413 22.40 -6.19 -0.57
N ASN A 414 21.82 -5.01 -0.63
CA ASN A 414 22.04 -4.05 -1.70
C ASN A 414 23.48 -3.51 -1.78
N ILE A 415 24.30 -3.66 -0.71
CA ILE A 415 25.72 -3.25 -0.73
C ILE A 415 26.55 -4.00 -1.77
N PHE A 416 26.09 -5.18 -2.18
CA PHE A 416 26.78 -6.02 -3.19
C PHE A 416 26.35 -5.70 -4.63
N ILE A 417 25.39 -4.79 -4.84
CA ILE A 417 24.80 -4.51 -6.14
C ILE A 417 24.70 -3.00 -6.34
N GLN A 418 25.05 -2.51 -7.54
CA GLN A 418 24.86 -1.11 -7.90
C GLN A 418 23.36 -0.79 -8.02
N VAL A 419 22.78 -0.11 -7.03
CA VAL A 419 21.34 0.15 -6.93
C VAL A 419 20.85 0.99 -8.10
N ASP A 420 21.63 2.02 -8.49
CA ASP A 420 21.24 2.96 -9.56
C ASP A 420 20.99 2.29 -10.91
N LYS A 421 21.72 1.21 -11.21
CA LYS A 421 21.59 0.47 -12.46
C LYS A 421 20.68 -0.74 -12.39
N ASN A 422 20.53 -1.33 -11.21
CA ASN A 422 19.92 -2.66 -11.06
C ASN A 422 18.49 -2.64 -10.54
N PHE A 423 18.03 -1.55 -9.93
CA PHE A 423 16.70 -1.50 -9.33
C PHE A 423 15.87 -0.31 -9.80
N GLU A 424 14.54 -0.50 -9.79
CA GLU A 424 13.58 0.56 -10.06
C GLU A 424 13.76 1.71 -9.08
N LYS A 425 13.62 2.93 -9.60
CA LYS A 425 13.80 4.17 -8.84
C LYS A 425 12.46 4.87 -8.66
N ASP A 426 12.42 6.16 -8.54
CA ASP A 426 11.24 6.99 -8.21
C ASP A 426 10.04 6.81 -9.18
N TYR A 427 9.49 5.59 -9.22
CA TYR A 427 8.34 5.26 -10.07
C TYR A 427 7.05 6.00 -9.65
N TRP A 428 6.97 6.48 -8.43
CA TRP A 428 5.88 7.30 -7.95
C TRP A 428 6.01 8.78 -8.35
N GLY A 429 7.22 9.26 -8.60
CA GLY A 429 7.48 10.67 -8.89
C GLY A 429 7.43 11.57 -7.66
N VAL A 430 7.74 11.04 -6.48
CA VAL A 430 7.78 11.81 -5.22
C VAL A 430 8.79 12.96 -5.28
N SER A 431 9.87 12.81 -6.06
CA SER A 431 10.89 13.84 -6.23
C SER A 431 10.39 15.12 -6.93
N THR A 432 9.22 15.07 -7.58
CA THR A 432 8.63 16.25 -8.28
C THR A 432 8.52 17.48 -7.39
N LYS A 433 8.18 17.32 -6.10
CA LYS A 433 8.08 18.44 -5.15
C LYS A 433 9.42 19.12 -4.91
N LYS A 434 10.50 18.35 -4.73
CA LYS A 434 11.85 18.93 -4.56
C LYS A 434 12.34 19.61 -5.83
N ILE A 435 12.07 19.00 -6.99
CA ILE A 435 12.39 19.59 -8.29
C ILE A 435 11.64 20.91 -8.49
N ALA A 436 10.33 20.95 -8.22
CA ALA A 436 9.56 22.20 -8.30
C ALA A 436 10.13 23.28 -7.35
N ASN A 437 10.51 22.91 -6.14
CA ASN A 437 11.14 23.83 -5.19
C ASN A 437 12.50 24.36 -5.70
N TYR A 438 13.30 23.51 -6.34
CA TYR A 438 14.54 23.94 -7.00
C TYR A 438 14.27 24.96 -8.11
N LEU A 439 13.32 24.67 -8.99
CA LEU A 439 12.93 25.56 -10.09
C LEU A 439 12.39 26.90 -9.57
N ASN A 440 11.57 26.89 -8.51
CA ASN A 440 11.04 28.09 -7.88
C ASN A 440 12.14 28.98 -7.25
N LYS A 441 13.19 28.37 -6.66
CA LYS A 441 14.30 29.10 -6.04
C LYS A 441 15.24 29.77 -7.07
N ASN A 442 15.38 29.14 -8.22
CA ASN A 442 16.31 29.64 -9.26
C ASN A 442 15.65 30.60 -10.26
N ASN A 443 14.50 31.20 -9.87
CA ASN A 443 13.78 32.22 -10.63
C ASN A 443 13.72 31.87 -12.11
N LEU A 444 12.85 30.90 -12.45
CA LEU A 444 12.60 30.58 -13.86
C LEU A 444 12.34 31.85 -14.65
N GLU A 445 12.94 31.96 -15.81
CA GLU A 445 12.71 33.07 -16.74
C GLU A 445 11.19 33.25 -16.95
N ASN A 446 10.72 34.48 -17.00
CA ASN A 446 9.33 34.79 -17.25
C ASN A 446 8.88 34.09 -18.55
N ASN A 447 7.78 33.32 -18.47
CA ASN A 447 7.26 32.51 -19.57
C ASN A 447 8.11 31.28 -19.99
N ALA A 448 8.99 30.77 -19.13
CA ALA A 448 9.69 29.52 -19.40
C ALA A 448 8.71 28.34 -19.47
N CYS A 449 8.92 27.42 -20.41
CA CYS A 449 8.18 26.17 -20.48
C CYS A 449 8.87 25.08 -19.66
N VAL A 450 8.11 24.33 -18.88
CA VAL A 450 8.57 23.12 -18.19
C VAL A 450 7.92 21.91 -18.86
N ILE A 451 8.74 20.99 -19.35
CA ILE A 451 8.32 19.72 -19.95
C ILE A 451 8.68 18.62 -18.97
N SER A 452 7.74 17.79 -18.57
CA SER A 452 7.98 16.70 -17.61
C SER A 452 7.29 15.40 -18.05
N ASN A 453 7.93 14.29 -17.73
CA ASN A 453 7.28 12.98 -17.85
C ASN A 453 6.33 12.68 -16.66
N ARG A 454 6.20 13.63 -15.70
CA ARG A 454 5.31 13.54 -14.52
C ARG A 454 4.69 14.91 -14.21
N ASN A 455 3.96 15.45 -15.15
CA ASN A 455 3.35 16.81 -15.03
C ASN A 455 2.40 16.90 -13.83
N GLU A 456 1.63 15.86 -13.54
CA GLU A 456 0.63 15.89 -12.48
C GLU A 456 1.23 16.16 -11.09
N GLY A 457 2.40 15.61 -10.79
CA GLY A 457 3.07 15.88 -9.52
C GLY A 457 3.70 17.27 -9.44
N ILE A 458 4.27 17.77 -10.55
CA ILE A 458 5.06 19.00 -10.52
C ILE A 458 4.20 20.27 -10.57
N LYS A 459 3.05 20.24 -11.28
CA LYS A 459 2.17 21.40 -11.51
C LYS A 459 1.70 22.06 -10.21
N HIS A 460 1.44 21.26 -9.18
CA HIS A 460 0.90 21.72 -7.90
C HIS A 460 1.94 22.42 -7.01
N PHE A 461 3.21 22.34 -7.35
CA PHE A 461 4.29 22.92 -6.55
C PHE A 461 5.02 24.07 -7.25
N LEU A 462 4.76 24.31 -8.54
CA LEU A 462 5.31 25.47 -9.25
C LEU A 462 4.52 26.73 -8.92
N LYS A 463 5.23 27.83 -8.57
CA LYS A 463 4.61 29.05 -8.05
C LYS A 463 4.21 30.06 -9.13
N SER A 464 4.78 30.00 -10.33
CA SER A 464 4.53 30.98 -11.36
C SER A 464 3.33 30.59 -12.23
N SER A 465 2.32 31.46 -12.31
CA SER A 465 1.16 31.33 -13.20
C SER A 465 1.53 31.40 -14.70
N ASN A 466 2.72 31.90 -15.02
CA ASN A 466 3.21 32.07 -16.38
C ASN A 466 4.05 30.91 -16.88
N ILE A 467 4.19 29.84 -16.10
CA ILE A 467 4.94 28.66 -16.51
C ILE A 467 4.09 27.80 -17.45
N CYS A 468 4.60 27.62 -18.66
CA CYS A 468 4.03 26.70 -19.63
C CYS A 468 4.37 25.26 -19.21
N LEU A 469 3.36 24.46 -18.81
CA LEU A 469 3.51 23.03 -18.60
C LEU A 469 3.13 22.28 -19.86
N LYS A 470 4.07 21.56 -20.46
CA LYS A 470 3.83 20.74 -21.64
C LYS A 470 4.06 19.26 -21.34
N PRO A 471 3.33 18.36 -21.99
CA PRO A 471 3.58 16.93 -21.88
C PRO A 471 4.92 16.55 -22.50
N PHE A 472 5.51 15.46 -22.05
CA PHE A 472 6.82 14.99 -22.53
C PHE A 472 6.84 14.65 -24.02
N SER A 473 5.68 14.34 -24.61
CA SER A 473 5.52 14.17 -26.06
C SER A 473 5.87 15.40 -26.87
N ASP A 474 5.85 16.59 -26.26
CA ASP A 474 6.15 17.85 -26.92
C ASP A 474 7.65 18.22 -26.91
N LEU A 475 8.50 17.33 -26.38
CA LEU A 475 9.95 17.57 -26.29
C LEU A 475 10.59 17.89 -27.65
N HIS A 476 10.09 17.30 -28.72
CA HIS A 476 10.64 17.46 -30.07
C HIS A 476 10.00 18.62 -30.86
N LYS A 477 8.98 19.29 -30.30
CA LYS A 477 8.37 20.44 -30.96
C LYS A 477 9.28 21.66 -30.80
N LYS A 478 9.58 22.37 -31.91
CA LYS A 478 10.35 23.62 -31.88
C LYS A 478 9.73 24.60 -30.89
N ASN A 479 10.48 24.94 -29.84
CA ASN A 479 10.11 25.99 -28.91
C ASN A 479 10.98 27.23 -29.21
N ASN A 480 10.36 28.37 -29.45
CA ASN A 480 11.07 29.65 -29.70
C ASN A 480 11.57 30.31 -28.39
N ARG A 481 11.58 29.59 -27.27
CA ARG A 481 11.93 30.13 -25.95
C ARG A 481 12.72 29.06 -25.19
N PRO A 482 13.60 29.46 -24.25
CA PRO A 482 14.29 28.52 -23.38
C PRO A 482 13.25 27.70 -22.59
N PHE A 483 13.49 26.42 -22.49
CA PHE A 483 12.61 25.51 -21.78
C PHE A 483 13.39 24.58 -20.86
N TYR A 484 12.71 24.07 -19.84
CA TYR A 484 13.27 23.13 -18.88
C TYR A 484 12.67 21.77 -19.08
N VAL A 485 13.51 20.73 -19.09
CA VAL A 485 13.08 19.35 -19.17
C VAL A 485 13.33 18.67 -17.83
N VAL A 486 12.27 18.14 -17.23
CA VAL A 486 12.32 17.40 -15.96
C VAL A 486 12.10 15.93 -16.26
N MET A 487 13.13 15.13 -16.03
CA MET A 487 13.10 13.68 -16.25
C MET A 487 13.15 12.94 -14.93
N MET A 488 12.10 12.20 -14.62
CA MET A 488 12.13 11.23 -13.53
C MET A 488 12.83 9.96 -14.01
N GLU A 489 13.79 9.48 -13.24
CA GLU A 489 14.60 8.32 -13.53
C GLU A 489 13.82 7.02 -13.18
N ARG A 490 12.80 6.70 -13.98
CA ARG A 490 12.04 5.47 -13.82
C ARG A 490 12.63 4.27 -14.56
N SER A 491 13.31 4.49 -15.68
CA SER A 491 13.84 3.42 -16.53
C SER A 491 15.23 3.73 -17.05
N LEU A 492 16.01 2.67 -17.29
CA LEU A 492 17.43 2.72 -17.64
C LEU A 492 17.81 3.53 -18.88
N ASN A 493 16.92 3.82 -19.81
CA ASN A 493 17.28 4.26 -21.14
C ASN A 493 16.54 5.52 -21.62
N LYS A 494 16.54 6.57 -20.83
CA LYS A 494 16.17 7.88 -21.36
C LYS A 494 17.45 8.70 -21.56
N GLY A 495 17.92 8.75 -22.80
CA GLY A 495 19.09 9.57 -23.16
C GLY A 495 18.91 11.03 -22.76
N THR A 496 20.02 11.75 -22.62
CA THR A 496 20.02 13.21 -22.43
C THR A 496 19.24 13.86 -23.56
N PRO A 497 18.32 14.81 -23.26
CA PRO A 497 17.65 15.57 -24.29
C PRO A 497 18.70 16.31 -25.15
N ILE A 498 18.51 16.31 -26.47
CA ILE A 498 19.44 16.92 -27.43
C ILE A 498 19.44 18.43 -27.20
N ASN A 499 20.61 19.05 -27.24
CA ASN A 499 20.83 20.49 -27.04
C ASN A 499 20.40 21.02 -25.66
N CYS A 500 20.53 20.17 -24.63
CA CYS A 500 20.18 20.53 -23.27
C CYS A 500 21.38 20.32 -22.34
N THR A 501 21.54 21.21 -21.37
CA THR A 501 22.55 21.11 -20.31
C THR A 501 21.91 20.66 -19.00
N LEU A 502 22.51 19.70 -18.31
CA LEU A 502 22.08 19.29 -16.97
C LEU A 502 22.39 20.44 -15.98
N ILE A 503 21.37 20.92 -15.28
CA ILE A 503 21.48 22.00 -14.30
C ILE A 503 21.21 21.55 -12.87
N HIS A 504 20.50 20.44 -12.67
CA HIS A 504 20.24 19.90 -11.34
C HIS A 504 19.96 18.39 -11.40
N GLU A 505 20.40 17.69 -10.36
CA GLU A 505 20.11 16.28 -10.15
C GLU A 505 19.67 16.06 -8.70
N GLU A 506 18.44 15.55 -8.52
CA GLU A 506 17.99 15.06 -7.24
C GLU A 506 18.44 13.61 -7.07
N SER A 507 19.18 13.33 -6.02
CA SER A 507 19.74 12.00 -5.74
C SER A 507 19.69 11.66 -4.26
N ILE A 508 19.73 10.37 -3.95
CA ILE A 508 19.72 9.86 -2.58
C ILE A 508 20.76 8.74 -2.42
N LYS A 509 21.23 8.54 -1.19
CA LYS A 509 22.02 7.35 -0.84
C LYS A 509 21.13 6.34 -0.14
N ILE A 510 20.97 5.16 -0.74
CA ILE A 510 20.12 4.10 -0.18
C ILE A 510 20.93 3.26 0.81
N ASN A 511 20.44 3.16 2.03
CA ASN A 511 21.02 2.39 3.13
C ASN A 511 22.49 2.77 3.44
N LEU A 512 23.34 1.76 3.59
CA LEU A 512 24.76 1.92 3.88
C LEU A 512 25.61 2.12 2.63
N SER A 513 25.01 2.05 1.44
CA SER A 513 25.71 2.32 0.18
C SER A 513 26.21 3.76 0.13
N GLN A 514 27.43 3.94 -0.35
CA GLN A 514 27.98 5.25 -0.67
C GLN A 514 27.55 5.76 -2.06
N GLU A 515 26.93 4.88 -2.85
CA GLU A 515 26.44 5.17 -4.18
C GLU A 515 25.30 6.19 -4.14
N LYS A 516 25.37 7.19 -5.01
CA LYS A 516 24.28 8.13 -5.26
C LYS A 516 23.32 7.50 -6.27
N VAL A 517 22.07 7.36 -5.89
CA VAL A 517 20.99 6.91 -6.77
C VAL A 517 20.27 8.12 -7.31
N SER A 518 20.26 8.29 -8.62
CA SER A 518 19.59 9.40 -9.31
C SER A 518 18.08 9.18 -9.32
N LEU A 519 17.31 10.17 -8.88
CA LEU A 519 15.85 10.12 -8.83
C LEU A 519 15.21 10.96 -9.93
N ALA A 520 15.75 12.15 -10.17
CA ALA A 520 15.27 13.06 -11.20
C ALA A 520 16.36 14.00 -11.66
N LYS A 521 16.29 14.41 -12.93
CA LYS A 521 17.23 15.35 -13.56
C LYS A 521 16.47 16.52 -14.16
N VAL A 522 17.08 17.71 -14.07
CA VAL A 522 16.57 18.93 -14.69
C VAL A 522 17.58 19.41 -15.71
N TYR A 523 17.12 19.59 -16.93
CA TYR A 523 17.90 20.10 -18.03
C TYR A 523 17.39 21.48 -18.46
N LYS A 524 18.28 22.38 -18.80
CA LYS A 524 17.96 23.64 -19.51
C LYS A 524 18.26 23.43 -20.98
N CYS A 525 17.29 23.70 -21.85
CA CYS A 525 17.35 23.53 -23.30
C CYS A 525 17.23 24.89 -23.98
N ILE A 526 17.99 25.08 -25.06
CA ILE A 526 18.02 26.30 -25.85
C ILE A 526 17.36 26.05 -27.19
#